data_4e5705ab76f0fa921da73656ec6a2dd4
#
_entry.id   4e5705ab76f0fa921da73656ec6a2dd4
#
_cell.length_a   1.000
_cell.length_b   1.000
_cell.length_c   1.000
_cell.angle_alpha   90.00
_cell.angle_beta   90.00
_cell.angle_gamma   90.00
#
_symmetry.space_group_name_H-M   'P 1'
#
loop_
_entity.id
_entity.type
_entity.pdbx_description
1 polymer ?
#
loop_
_entity_poly.entity_id
_entity_poly.type
_entity_poly.pdbx_seq_one_letter_code
_entity_poly.pdbx_strand_id
1 'polypeptide(L)'
;MACKRLLEYRFAIETTEGLMLSNDILRSVRYILKANNTDLARILALGNVDATPEQIAIWLRKEEEEGFQRCPDIVLSSFLNGLIYEKRGKDEAAPALTAERRINNNIVLKKLRIAFSLKTMISWRYLPVSCFVSQCQRSPR
;
A
#
# COMPACT_ATOMS: atom_id res chain seq x y z
N MET A 1 -37.98 6.61 8.14
CA MET A 1 -37.06 6.01 9.12
C MET A 1 -36.06 4.98 8.51
N ALA A 2 -36.43 4.26 7.47
CA ALA A 2 -35.50 3.36 6.75
C ALA A 2 -34.33 4.09 6.03
N CYS A 3 -34.57 5.33 5.56
CA CYS A 3 -33.52 6.13 4.86
C CYS A 3 -32.41 6.61 5.79
N LYS A 4 -32.64 6.84 7.06
CA LYS A 4 -31.60 7.24 8.02
C LYS A 4 -30.62 6.09 8.30
N ARG A 5 -31.11 4.87 8.45
CA ARG A 5 -30.26 3.68 8.66
C ARG A 5 -29.43 3.35 7.41
N LEU A 6 -29.99 3.53 6.23
CA LEU A 6 -29.27 3.34 4.98
C LEU A 6 -28.16 4.39 4.76
N LEU A 7 -28.41 5.64 5.17
CA LEU A 7 -27.42 6.71 5.11
C LEU A 7 -26.27 6.50 6.12
N GLU A 8 -26.60 6.07 7.35
CA GLU A 8 -25.58 5.74 8.36
C GLU A 8 -24.77 4.52 7.94
N TYR A 9 -25.40 3.51 7.35
CA TYR A 9 -24.72 2.34 6.82
C TYR A 9 -23.82 2.68 5.63
N ARG A 10 -24.29 3.53 4.75
CA ARG A 10 -23.51 4.04 3.60
C ARG A 10 -22.31 4.88 4.05
N PHE A 11 -22.49 5.72 5.06
CA PHE A 11 -21.41 6.51 5.63
C PHE A 11 -20.37 5.64 6.35
N ALA A 12 -20.82 4.62 7.08
CA ALA A 12 -19.93 3.64 7.71
C ALA A 12 -19.16 2.80 6.67
N ILE A 13 -19.78 2.46 5.54
CA ILE A 13 -19.14 1.74 4.45
C ILE A 13 -18.11 2.65 3.74
N GLU A 14 -18.45 3.91 3.49
CA GLU A 14 -17.51 4.85 2.87
C GLU A 14 -16.28 5.13 3.73
N THR A 15 -16.42 5.06 5.06
CA THR A 15 -15.28 5.20 5.98
C THR A 15 -14.46 3.93 6.14
N THR A 16 -15.05 2.75 5.91
CA THR A 16 -14.33 1.47 6.00
C THR A 16 -13.78 0.97 4.67
N GLU A 17 -14.45 1.23 3.56
CA GLU A 17 -14.00 0.79 2.24
C GLU A 17 -12.86 1.64 1.64
N GLY A 18 -12.66 2.85 2.13
CA GLY A 18 -11.65 3.77 1.60
C GLY A 18 -10.24 3.61 2.17
N LEU A 19 -10.10 2.98 3.32
CA LEU A 19 -8.83 2.90 4.05
C LEU A 19 -8.45 1.46 4.34
N MET A 20 -7.73 0.87 3.39
CA MET A 20 -7.02 -0.37 3.66
C MET A 20 -5.98 -0.12 4.77
N LEU A 21 -6.04 -0.90 5.84
CA LEU A 21 -5.09 -0.74 6.94
C LEU A 21 -3.66 -0.98 6.46
N SER A 22 -2.75 -0.15 6.96
CA SER A 22 -1.32 -0.28 6.65
C SER A 22 -0.79 -1.68 6.99
N ASN A 23 -1.30 -2.28 8.05
CA ASN A 23 -1.00 -3.66 8.45
C ASN A 23 -1.40 -4.69 7.38
N ASP A 24 -2.57 -4.52 6.75
CA ASP A 24 -3.06 -5.44 5.70
C ASP A 24 -2.19 -5.36 4.45
N ILE A 25 -1.77 -4.17 4.09
CA ILE A 25 -0.87 -3.95 2.96
C ILE A 25 0.48 -4.61 3.24
N LEU A 26 1.02 -4.42 4.44
CA LEU A 26 2.28 -5.03 4.85
C LEU A 26 2.22 -6.57 4.80
N ARG A 27 1.13 -7.16 5.31
CA ARG A 27 0.90 -8.62 5.23
C ARG A 27 0.78 -9.11 3.79
N SER A 28 0.04 -8.39 2.96
CA SER A 28 -0.15 -8.75 1.55
C SER A 28 1.16 -8.71 0.78
N VAL A 29 1.95 -7.67 0.96
CA VAL A 29 3.26 -7.53 0.32
C VAL A 29 4.23 -8.61 0.81
N ARG A 30 4.25 -8.89 2.13
CA ARG A 30 5.05 -9.99 2.68
C ARG A 30 4.70 -11.32 2.02
N TYR A 31 3.42 -11.61 1.85
CA TYR A 31 2.96 -12.83 1.21
C TYR A 31 3.40 -12.91 -0.26
N ILE A 32 3.25 -11.82 -1.01
CA ILE A 32 3.66 -11.74 -2.42
C ILE A 32 5.17 -11.97 -2.57
N LEU A 33 5.97 -11.38 -1.68
CA LEU A 33 7.43 -11.49 -1.69
C LEU A 33 7.93 -12.82 -1.13
N LYS A 34 7.08 -13.58 -0.44
CA LYS A 34 7.46 -14.75 0.35
C LYS A 34 8.63 -14.45 1.31
N ALA A 35 8.59 -13.25 1.89
CA ALA A 35 9.67 -12.70 2.69
C ALA A 35 9.52 -13.08 4.17
N ASN A 36 10.64 -13.23 4.86
CA ASN A 36 10.69 -13.42 6.30
C ASN A 36 10.70 -12.05 7.03
N ASN A 37 10.49 -12.04 8.33
CA ASN A 37 10.52 -10.82 9.13
C ASN A 37 11.89 -10.11 9.05
N THR A 38 12.97 -10.87 8.95
CA THR A 38 14.33 -10.34 8.75
C THR A 38 14.50 -9.66 7.39
N ASP A 39 13.88 -10.20 6.34
CA ASP A 39 13.88 -9.58 5.02
C ASP A 39 13.10 -8.27 5.02
N LEU A 40 11.95 -8.24 5.70
CA LEU A 40 11.16 -7.02 5.88
C LEU A 40 11.93 -5.96 6.65
N ALA A 41 12.68 -6.35 7.70
CA ALA A 41 13.54 -5.44 8.45
C ALA A 41 14.63 -4.83 7.56
N ARG A 42 15.23 -5.65 6.69
CA ARG A 42 16.22 -5.18 5.71
C ARG A 42 15.63 -4.18 4.72
N ILE A 43 14.44 -4.46 4.21
CA ILE A 43 13.73 -3.55 3.29
C ILE A 43 13.39 -2.23 3.99
N LEU A 44 12.95 -2.27 5.26
CA LEU A 44 12.68 -1.08 6.05
C LEU A 44 13.96 -0.25 6.29
N ALA A 45 15.08 -0.91 6.54
CA ALA A 45 16.38 -0.24 6.68
C ALA A 45 16.79 0.48 5.40
N LEU A 46 16.52 -0.09 4.23
CA LEU A 46 16.70 0.59 2.93
C LEU A 46 15.84 1.84 2.80
N GLY A 47 14.66 1.83 3.42
CA GLY A 47 13.74 2.97 3.50
C GLY A 47 14.06 3.97 4.61
N ASN A 48 15.22 3.85 5.27
CA ASN A 48 15.68 4.66 6.38
C ASN A 48 14.81 4.53 7.66
N VAL A 49 14.25 3.36 7.89
CA VAL A 49 13.53 3.02 9.12
C VAL A 49 14.14 1.76 9.72
N ASP A 50 14.64 1.88 10.94
CA ASP A 50 15.11 0.74 11.69
C ASP A 50 13.96 0.11 12.48
N ALA A 51 13.62 -1.12 12.13
CA ALA A 51 12.62 -1.90 12.84
C ALA A 51 13.16 -3.28 13.15
N THR A 52 12.89 -3.75 14.37
CA THR A 52 13.27 -5.10 14.76
C THR A 52 12.31 -6.12 14.17
N PRO A 53 12.76 -7.37 13.96
CA PRO A 53 11.86 -8.43 13.48
C PRO A 53 10.68 -8.69 14.42
N GLU A 54 10.84 -8.47 15.72
CA GLU A 54 9.77 -8.57 16.72
C GLU A 54 8.72 -7.48 16.53
N GLN A 55 9.14 -6.25 16.28
CA GLN A 55 8.23 -5.14 15.97
C GLN A 55 7.43 -5.39 14.70
N ILE A 56 8.07 -5.92 13.69
CA ILE A 56 7.42 -6.31 12.44
C ILE A 56 6.41 -7.43 12.69
N ALA A 57 6.74 -8.42 13.50
CA ALA A 57 5.81 -9.48 13.88
C ALA A 57 4.54 -8.94 14.55
N ILE A 58 4.65 -7.91 15.37
CA ILE A 58 3.52 -7.22 16.00
C ILE A 58 2.63 -6.54 14.94
N TRP A 59 3.23 -5.83 13.98
CA TRP A 59 2.49 -5.18 12.90
C TRP A 59 1.83 -6.16 11.92
N LEU A 60 2.35 -7.38 11.83
CA LEU A 60 1.79 -8.44 10.99
C LEU A 60 0.60 -9.17 11.64
N ARG A 61 0.33 -8.94 12.93
CA ARG A 61 -0.83 -9.53 13.61
C ARG A 61 -2.13 -8.98 13.04
N LYS A 62 -3.19 -9.78 13.14
CA LYS A 62 -4.54 -9.33 12.79
C LYS A 62 -5.10 -8.44 13.91
N GLU A 63 -6.06 -7.59 13.58
CA GLU A 63 -6.72 -6.71 14.55
C GLU A 63 -7.34 -7.46 15.74
N GLU A 64 -7.77 -8.69 15.51
CA GLU A 64 -8.40 -9.56 16.51
C GLU A 64 -7.41 -10.22 17.46
N GLU A 65 -6.11 -10.18 17.14
CA GLU A 65 -5.08 -10.85 17.93
C GLU A 65 -4.57 -9.96 19.06
N GLU A 66 -4.29 -10.58 20.21
CA GLU A 66 -3.68 -9.87 21.34
C GLU A 66 -2.32 -9.27 20.95
N GLY A 67 -2.11 -8.04 21.41
CA GLY A 67 -0.86 -7.32 21.13
C GLY A 67 -0.79 -6.74 19.72
N PHE A 68 -1.92 -6.67 19.00
CA PHE A 68 -1.98 -5.95 17.74
C PHE A 68 -1.60 -4.49 17.91
N GLN A 69 -0.74 -3.99 17.06
CA GLN A 69 -0.41 -2.57 16.98
C GLN A 69 -0.56 -2.10 15.53
N ARG A 70 -1.18 -0.96 15.38
CA ARG A 70 -1.33 -0.34 14.07
C ARG A 70 0.03 0.12 13.55
N CYS A 71 0.36 -0.28 12.33
CA CYS A 71 1.56 0.19 11.64
C CYS A 71 1.34 1.67 11.22
N PRO A 72 2.23 2.58 11.61
CA PRO A 72 2.15 3.97 11.16
C PRO A 72 2.28 4.08 9.63
N ASP A 73 1.55 5.01 9.04
CA ASP A 73 1.58 5.23 7.58
C ASP A 73 2.97 5.60 7.07
N ILE A 74 3.72 6.35 7.88
CA ILE A 74 5.11 6.72 7.55
C ILE A 74 6.02 5.50 7.45
N VAL A 75 5.81 4.50 8.30
CA VAL A 75 6.57 3.23 8.27
C VAL A 75 6.21 2.45 7.02
N LEU A 76 4.93 2.35 6.67
CA LEU A 76 4.50 1.71 5.43
C LEU A 76 5.07 2.43 4.20
N SER A 77 5.05 3.77 4.19
CA SER A 77 5.63 4.56 3.09
C SER A 77 7.12 4.29 2.95
N SER A 78 7.85 4.26 4.05
CA SER A 78 9.28 3.93 4.07
C SER A 78 9.55 2.50 3.61
N PHE A 79 8.70 1.55 4.02
CA PHE A 79 8.77 0.17 3.54
C PHE A 79 8.61 0.07 2.02
N LEU A 80 7.62 0.77 1.46
CA LEU A 80 7.40 0.79 0.01
C LEU A 80 8.56 1.46 -0.74
N ASN A 81 9.14 2.52 -0.17
CA ASN A 81 10.34 3.15 -0.74
C ASN A 81 11.54 2.19 -0.70
N GLY A 82 11.76 1.50 0.41
CA GLY A 82 12.78 0.48 0.54
C GLY A 82 12.60 -0.67 -0.45
N LEU A 83 11.36 -1.09 -0.68
CA LEU A 83 11.03 -2.11 -1.67
C LEU A 83 11.37 -1.65 -3.10
N ILE A 84 11.12 -0.40 -3.43
CA ILE A 84 11.53 0.18 -4.73
C ILE A 84 13.05 0.12 -4.87
N TYR A 85 13.79 0.51 -3.83
CA TYR A 85 15.26 0.45 -3.85
C TYR A 85 15.78 -0.98 -3.97
N GLU A 86 15.16 -1.94 -3.32
CA GLU A 86 15.56 -3.34 -3.42
C GLU A 86 15.32 -3.93 -4.82
N LYS A 87 14.18 -3.61 -5.42
CA LYS A 87 13.80 -4.17 -6.73
C LYS A 87 14.46 -3.46 -7.92
N ARG A 88 14.68 -2.16 -7.82
CA ARG A 88 15.20 -1.33 -8.91
C ARG A 88 16.61 -0.80 -8.69
N GLY A 89 17.14 -0.99 -7.49
CA GLY A 89 18.41 -0.40 -7.08
C GLY A 89 18.25 1.04 -6.60
N LYS A 90 19.19 1.47 -5.77
CA LYS A 90 19.29 2.85 -5.29
C LYS A 90 20.18 3.63 -6.23
N ASP A 91 19.59 4.54 -6.96
CA ASP A 91 20.34 5.48 -7.80
C ASP A 91 20.76 6.67 -6.92
N GLU A 92 22.06 6.82 -6.70
CA GLU A 92 22.61 7.92 -5.90
C GLU A 92 22.42 9.29 -6.58
N ALA A 93 22.26 9.31 -7.89
CA ALA A 93 22.00 10.51 -8.65
C ALA A 93 20.52 10.96 -8.59
N ALA A 94 19.62 10.05 -8.25
CA ALA A 94 18.20 10.36 -8.14
C ALA A 94 17.88 10.95 -6.76
N PRO A 95 16.91 11.88 -6.67
CA PRO A 95 16.48 12.41 -5.39
C PRO A 95 15.92 11.27 -4.52
N ALA A 96 16.27 11.29 -3.23
CA ALA A 96 15.78 10.30 -2.29
C ALA A 96 14.25 10.32 -2.21
N LEU A 97 13.63 9.14 -2.21
CA LEU A 97 12.20 9.02 -2.06
C LEU A 97 11.80 9.47 -0.64
N THR A 98 10.89 10.42 -0.56
CA THR A 98 10.39 10.92 0.71
C THR A 98 9.34 9.99 1.29
N ALA A 99 9.38 9.79 2.60
CA ALA A 99 8.33 9.06 3.31
C ALA A 99 7.12 9.98 3.53
N GLU A 100 5.96 9.55 3.13
CA GLU A 100 4.73 10.30 3.26
C GLU A 100 4.08 10.05 4.63
N ARG A 101 3.64 11.13 5.29
CA ARG A 101 2.99 11.03 6.61
C ARG A 101 1.62 10.37 6.56
N ARG A 102 0.91 10.54 5.45
CA ARG A 102 -0.36 9.89 5.19
C ARG A 102 -0.29 9.15 3.86
N ILE A 103 -0.75 7.93 3.87
CA ILE A 103 -0.74 7.09 2.70
C ILE A 103 -2.17 6.74 2.31
N ASN A 104 -2.47 6.80 1.04
CA ASN A 104 -3.74 6.34 0.49
C ASN A 104 -3.50 5.18 -0.48
N ASN A 105 -4.58 4.50 -0.85
CA ASN A 105 -4.50 3.34 -1.73
C ASN A 105 -3.84 3.67 -3.08
N ASN A 106 -4.06 4.86 -3.61
CA ASN A 106 -3.45 5.28 -4.88
C ASN A 106 -1.94 5.40 -4.79
N ILE A 107 -1.43 5.94 -3.68
CA ILE A 107 0.02 6.04 -3.42
C ILE A 107 0.62 4.65 -3.28
N VAL A 108 -0.03 3.75 -2.54
CA VAL A 108 0.40 2.35 -2.40
C VAL A 108 0.48 1.66 -3.75
N LEU A 109 -0.59 1.72 -4.54
CA LEU A 109 -0.63 1.12 -5.87
C LEU A 109 0.43 1.70 -6.81
N LYS A 110 0.65 3.01 -6.77
CA LYS A 110 1.69 3.68 -7.56
C LYS A 110 3.08 3.18 -7.18
N LYS A 111 3.39 3.10 -5.89
CA LYS A 111 4.68 2.61 -5.40
C LYS A 111 4.89 1.13 -5.72
N LEU A 112 3.88 0.29 -5.54
CA LEU A 112 3.93 -1.13 -5.90
C LEU A 112 4.14 -1.32 -7.41
N ARG A 113 3.46 -0.53 -8.22
CA ARG A 113 3.64 -0.56 -9.67
C ARG A 113 5.08 -0.22 -10.06
N ILE A 114 5.69 0.76 -9.44
CA ILE A 114 7.09 1.12 -9.66
C ILE A 114 8.02 -0.01 -9.20
N ALA A 115 7.83 -0.53 -8.00
CA ALA A 115 8.68 -1.57 -7.42
C ALA A 115 8.69 -2.85 -8.27
N PHE A 116 7.52 -3.30 -8.72
CA PHE A 116 7.37 -4.51 -9.54
C PHE A 116 7.46 -4.25 -11.04
N SER A 117 7.76 -3.04 -11.47
CA SER A 117 7.86 -2.65 -12.89
C SER A 117 6.61 -3.01 -13.71
N LEU A 118 5.43 -2.88 -13.10
CA LEU A 118 4.17 -3.19 -13.76
C LEU A 118 3.84 -2.14 -14.82
N LYS A 119 3.66 -2.59 -16.05
CA LYS A 119 3.29 -1.71 -17.16
C LYS A 119 1.80 -1.35 -17.06
N THR A 120 1.49 -0.10 -17.27
CA THR A 120 0.11 0.41 -17.26
C THR A 120 -0.79 -0.33 -18.27
N MET A 121 -0.22 -0.78 -19.38
CA MET A 121 -0.93 -1.51 -20.43
C MET A 121 -1.52 -2.86 -19.96
N ILE A 122 -0.93 -3.50 -18.97
CA ILE A 122 -1.42 -4.80 -18.48
C ILE A 122 -2.69 -4.62 -17.66
N SER A 123 -2.83 -3.53 -16.92
CA SER A 123 -4.01 -3.26 -16.12
C SER A 123 -5.26 -2.97 -16.97
N TRP A 124 -5.10 -2.45 -18.18
CA TRP A 124 -6.19 -2.13 -19.07
C TRP A 124 -6.95 -3.36 -19.61
N ARG A 125 -6.27 -4.48 -19.77
CA ARG A 125 -6.88 -5.73 -20.24
C ARG A 125 -7.85 -6.36 -19.25
N TYR A 126 -7.69 -6.04 -17.96
CA TYR A 126 -8.50 -6.59 -16.87
C TYR A 126 -9.56 -5.61 -16.36
N LEU A 127 -9.58 -4.37 -16.88
CA LEU A 127 -10.60 -3.40 -16.52
C LEU A 127 -11.92 -3.75 -17.20
N PRO A 128 -13.05 -3.67 -16.47
CA PRO A 128 -14.35 -3.87 -17.10
C PRO A 128 -14.60 -2.82 -18.19
N VAL A 129 -15.32 -3.22 -19.23
CA VAL A 129 -15.61 -2.39 -20.42
C VAL A 129 -16.22 -1.03 -20.04
N SER A 130 -16.98 -0.96 -18.96
CA SER A 130 -17.54 0.29 -18.43
C SER A 130 -16.47 1.34 -18.05
N CYS A 131 -15.33 0.92 -17.50
CA CYS A 131 -14.22 1.83 -17.20
C CYS A 131 -13.52 2.33 -18.47
N PHE A 132 -13.46 1.49 -19.51
CA PHE A 132 -12.87 1.85 -20.79
C PHE A 132 -13.67 2.94 -21.51
N VAL A 133 -15.00 2.84 -21.51
CA VAL A 133 -15.89 3.83 -22.13
C VAL A 133 -15.78 5.20 -21.46
N SER A 134 -15.70 5.24 -20.12
CA SER A 134 -15.57 6.51 -19.41
C SER A 134 -14.23 7.22 -19.67
N GLN A 135 -13.17 6.47 -19.97
CA GLN A 135 -11.89 7.08 -20.33
C GLN A 135 -11.81 7.56 -21.78
N CYS A 136 -12.48 6.90 -22.70
CA CYS A 136 -12.60 7.39 -24.07
C CYS A 136 -13.32 8.74 -24.16
N GLN A 137 -14.26 9.00 -23.24
CA GLN A 137 -14.95 10.28 -23.16
C GLN A 137 -14.10 11.43 -22.60
N ARG A 138 -13.00 11.12 -21.95
CA ARG A 138 -12.04 12.12 -21.42
C ARG A 138 -10.88 12.43 -22.36
N SER A 139 -10.93 11.96 -23.59
CA SER A 139 -9.89 12.27 -24.56
C SER A 139 -9.82 13.79 -24.78
N PRO A 140 -8.67 14.43 -24.53
CA PRO A 140 -8.52 15.86 -24.75
C PRO A 140 -8.61 16.14 -26.26
N ARG A 141 -9.32 17.18 -26.58
CA ARG A 141 -9.33 17.74 -27.93
C ARG A 141 -8.03 18.48 -28.21
#